data_fd56bf53155801e6c8be97ee5bf4f946
#
_entry.id   fd56bf53155801e6c8be97ee5bf4f946
#
_cell.length_a   1.000
_cell.length_b   1.000
_cell.length_c   1.000
_cell.angle_alpha   90.00
_cell.angle_beta   90.00
_cell.angle_gamma   90.00
#
_symmetry.space_group_name_H-M   'P 1'
#
loop_
_entity.id
_entity.type
_entity.pdbx_description
1 polymer ?
#
loop_
_entity_poly.entity_id
_entity_poly.type
_entity_poly.pdbx_seq_one_letter_code
_entity_poly.pdbx_strand_id
1 'polypeptide(L)'
;MKVVYTGHLENRLMMRGIEHDLPREIFEESREKYFDWETGHFIAVNKVRLYGKMREVMVAYILEGDTAKIVTIHPLKEKQKENRIKMGRWRKVS
;
A
#
# COMPACT_ATOMS: atom_id res chain seq x y z
N MET A 1 -4.51 16.51 -1.09
CA MET A 1 -5.26 15.33 -1.52
C MET A 1 -5.94 14.69 -0.32
N LYS A 2 -7.21 14.36 -0.46
CA LYS A 2 -7.96 13.70 0.59
C LYS A 2 -7.64 12.21 0.59
N VAL A 3 -7.45 11.63 1.78
CA VAL A 3 -7.17 10.20 1.94
C VAL A 3 -8.30 9.57 2.76
N VAL A 4 -8.92 8.53 2.21
CA VAL A 4 -9.96 7.79 2.92
C VAL A 4 -9.65 6.30 2.87
N TYR A 5 -10.24 5.53 3.79
CA TYR A 5 -10.09 4.08 3.84
C TYR A 5 -11.41 3.43 3.45
N THR A 6 -11.32 2.29 2.76
CA THR A 6 -12.53 1.47 2.53
C THR A 6 -12.96 0.81 3.82
N GLY A 7 -14.23 0.41 3.90
CA GLY A 7 -14.70 -0.36 5.04
C GLY A 7 -13.95 -1.67 5.22
N HIS A 8 -13.57 -2.31 4.11
CA HIS A 8 -12.75 -3.52 4.14
C HIS A 8 -11.40 -3.27 4.83
N LEU A 9 -10.74 -2.15 4.49
CA LEU A 9 -9.47 -1.81 5.12
C LEU A 9 -9.65 -1.53 6.60
N GLU A 10 -10.68 -0.76 6.97
CA GLU A 10 -10.96 -0.46 8.39
C GLU A 10 -11.09 -1.74 9.21
N ASN A 11 -11.86 -2.69 8.69
CA ASN A 11 -12.06 -3.97 9.37
C ASN A 11 -10.76 -4.76 9.48
N ARG A 12 -9.96 -4.78 8.40
CA ARG A 12 -8.70 -5.51 8.39
C ARG A 12 -7.70 -4.94 9.40
N LEU A 13 -7.65 -3.62 9.55
CA LEU A 13 -6.77 -2.98 10.52
C LEU A 13 -7.09 -3.43 11.94
N MET A 14 -8.39 -3.46 12.28
CA MET A 14 -8.84 -3.93 13.58
C MET A 14 -8.48 -5.39 13.81
N MET A 15 -8.78 -6.24 12.83
CA MET A 15 -8.56 -7.68 12.96
C MET A 15 -7.09 -8.05 13.09
N ARG A 16 -6.19 -7.29 12.45
CA ARG A 16 -4.76 -7.58 12.43
C ARG A 16 -3.94 -6.77 13.42
N GLY A 17 -4.60 -5.93 14.20
CA GLY A 17 -3.90 -5.10 15.18
C GLY A 17 -2.93 -4.12 14.54
N ILE A 18 -3.30 -3.55 13.39
CA ILE A 18 -2.49 -2.56 12.69
C ILE A 18 -2.97 -1.18 13.08
N GLU A 19 -2.03 -0.30 13.39
CA GLU A 19 -2.33 1.07 13.78
C GLU A 19 -3.11 1.79 12.69
N HIS A 20 -4.19 2.48 13.08
CA HIS A 20 -5.13 3.06 12.12
C HIS A 20 -4.48 4.04 11.15
N ASP A 21 -3.50 4.82 11.60
CA ASP A 21 -2.87 5.83 10.75
C ASP A 21 -1.78 5.28 9.83
N LEU A 22 -1.37 4.02 10.00
CA LEU A 22 -0.25 3.48 9.24
C LEU A 22 -0.47 3.46 7.72
N PRO A 23 -1.63 3.05 7.20
CA PRO A 23 -1.82 3.10 5.75
C PRO A 23 -1.68 4.50 5.16
N ARG A 24 -2.22 5.51 5.85
CA ARG A 24 -2.09 6.91 5.40
C ARG A 24 -0.63 7.35 5.41
N GLU A 25 0.12 7.01 6.45
CA GLU A 25 1.53 7.37 6.54
C GLU A 25 2.33 6.74 5.40
N ILE A 26 2.07 5.47 5.09
CA ILE A 26 2.75 4.81 3.96
C ILE A 26 2.42 5.52 2.66
N PHE A 27 1.14 5.83 2.43
CA PHE A 27 0.73 6.53 1.22
C PHE A 27 1.40 7.90 1.09
N GLU A 28 1.43 8.68 2.18
CA GLU A 28 1.94 10.05 2.14
C GLU A 28 3.46 10.12 2.07
N GLU A 29 4.15 9.20 2.72
CA GLU A 29 5.61 9.26 2.86
C GLU A 29 6.37 8.41 1.84
N SER A 30 5.67 7.53 1.13
CA SER A 30 6.32 6.64 0.19
C SER A 30 6.95 7.40 -0.98
N ARG A 31 8.17 6.98 -1.33
CA ARG A 31 8.87 7.45 -2.54
C ARG A 31 8.84 6.41 -3.65
N GLU A 32 8.25 5.25 -3.40
CA GLU A 32 8.13 4.17 -4.37
C GLU A 32 6.65 3.93 -4.65
N LYS A 33 6.21 4.36 -5.81
CA LYS A 33 4.82 4.19 -6.23
C LYS A 33 4.78 3.47 -7.56
N TYR A 34 3.83 2.53 -7.67
CA TYR A 34 3.67 1.70 -8.85
C TYR A 34 2.21 1.65 -9.26
N PHE A 35 1.97 1.24 -10.50
CA PHE A 35 0.65 0.85 -10.95
C PHE A 35 0.63 -0.67 -11.13
N ASP A 36 -0.37 -1.33 -10.57
CA ASP A 36 -0.54 -2.78 -10.65
C ASP A 36 -1.48 -3.11 -11.80
N TRP A 37 -0.91 -3.63 -12.89
CA TRP A 37 -1.68 -3.95 -14.09
C TRP A 37 -2.61 -5.15 -13.92
N GLU A 38 -2.41 -5.97 -12.89
CA GLU A 38 -3.28 -7.10 -12.63
C GLU A 38 -4.55 -6.69 -11.89
N THR A 39 -4.44 -5.77 -10.95
CA THR A 39 -5.59 -5.34 -10.14
C THR A 39 -6.17 -4.01 -10.56
N GLY A 40 -5.41 -3.20 -11.29
CA GLY A 40 -5.82 -1.83 -11.61
C GLY A 40 -5.64 -0.85 -10.47
N HIS A 41 -4.96 -1.25 -9.41
CA HIS A 41 -4.71 -0.37 -8.26
C HIS A 41 -3.33 0.29 -8.36
N PHE A 42 -3.21 1.47 -7.78
CA PHE A 42 -1.91 2.05 -7.49
C PHE A 42 -1.35 1.43 -6.22
N ILE A 43 -0.04 1.38 -6.12
CA ILE A 43 0.67 0.77 -5.00
C ILE A 43 1.67 1.79 -4.44
N ALA A 44 1.69 1.96 -3.13
CA ALA A 44 2.73 2.72 -2.45
C ALA A 44 3.47 1.77 -1.52
N VAL A 45 4.79 1.81 -1.55
CA VAL A 45 5.64 0.94 -0.73
C VAL A 45 6.50 1.80 0.19
N ASN A 46 6.60 1.43 1.44
CA ASN A 46 7.50 2.09 2.38
C ASN A 46 8.01 1.07 3.38
N LYS A 47 9.19 1.34 3.93
CA LYS A 47 9.76 0.51 4.98
C LYS A 47 9.34 1.08 6.31
N VAL A 48 8.56 0.32 7.07
CA VAL A 48 7.99 0.77 8.33
C VAL A 48 8.11 -0.32 9.38
N ARG A 49 7.97 0.07 10.65
CA ARG A 49 7.90 -0.92 11.74
C ARG A 49 6.48 -1.49 11.78
N LEU A 50 6.42 -2.81 11.64
CA LEU A 50 5.14 -3.53 11.73
C LEU A 50 5.40 -4.86 12.41
N TYR A 51 4.60 -5.18 13.42
CA TYR A 51 4.75 -6.40 14.22
C TYR A 51 6.16 -6.54 14.80
N GLY A 52 6.68 -5.44 15.36
CA GLY A 52 7.91 -5.45 16.10
C GLY A 52 9.20 -5.42 15.31
N LYS A 53 9.14 -5.31 13.98
CA LYS A 53 10.36 -5.17 13.18
C LYS A 53 10.14 -4.35 11.93
N MET A 54 11.23 -3.82 11.39
CA MET A 54 11.20 -3.06 10.14
C MET A 54 11.00 -4.00 8.96
N ARG A 55 10.05 -3.66 8.10
CA ARG A 55 9.76 -4.46 6.91
C ARG A 55 9.15 -3.57 5.83
N GLU A 56 9.27 -4.00 4.58
CA GLU A 56 8.59 -3.31 3.50
C GLU A 56 7.11 -3.65 3.56
N VAL A 57 6.26 -2.61 3.49
CA VAL A 57 4.82 -2.74 3.55
C VAL A 57 4.23 -1.96 2.39
N MET A 58 3.25 -2.54 1.71
CA MET A 58 2.57 -1.88 0.62
C MET A 58 1.14 -1.54 1.01
N VAL A 59 0.64 -0.44 0.45
CA VAL A 59 -0.79 -0.15 0.43
C VAL A 59 -1.23 -0.07 -1.02
N ALA A 60 -2.45 -0.58 -1.29
CA ALA A 60 -3.07 -0.45 -2.59
C ALA A 60 -4.17 0.61 -2.48
N TYR A 61 -4.27 1.47 -3.51
CA TYR A 61 -5.25 2.55 -3.47
C TYR A 61 -5.76 2.85 -4.87
N ILE A 62 -6.91 3.53 -4.93
CA ILE A 62 -7.48 4.04 -6.16
C ILE A 62 -7.59 5.55 -6.04
N LEU A 63 -7.56 6.24 -7.18
CA LEU A 63 -7.68 7.69 -7.23
C LEU A 63 -9.03 8.05 -7.83
N GLU A 64 -9.79 8.86 -7.09
CA GLU A 64 -11.11 9.35 -7.53
C GLU A 64 -11.12 10.86 -7.34
N GLY A 65 -10.90 11.61 -8.43
CA GLY A 65 -10.77 13.06 -8.34
C GLY A 65 -9.59 13.43 -7.43
N ASP A 66 -9.87 14.19 -6.38
CA ASP A 66 -8.85 14.62 -5.42
C ASP A 66 -8.77 13.70 -4.20
N THR A 67 -9.28 12.50 -4.31
CA THR A 67 -9.32 11.56 -3.19
C THR A 67 -8.53 10.30 -3.52
N ALA A 68 -7.65 9.90 -2.60
CA ALA A 68 -7.00 8.59 -2.63
C ALA A 68 -7.76 7.68 -1.66
N LYS A 69 -8.30 6.59 -2.18
CA LYS A 69 -9.05 5.62 -1.38
C LYS A 69 -8.16 4.39 -1.19
N ILE A 70 -7.68 4.18 0.02
CA ILE A 70 -6.80 3.05 0.32
C ILE A 70 -7.66 1.81 0.57
N VAL A 71 -7.37 0.74 -0.18
CA VAL A 71 -8.22 -0.46 -0.16
C VAL A 71 -7.61 -1.60 0.63
N THR A 72 -6.27 -1.68 0.74
CA THR A 72 -5.64 -2.76 1.49
C THR A 72 -4.23 -2.39 1.92
N ILE A 73 -3.70 -3.16 2.86
CA ILE A 73 -2.32 -3.05 3.36
C ILE A 73 -1.77 -4.46 3.55
N HIS A 74 -0.53 -4.69 3.08
CA HIS A 74 0.14 -5.99 3.23
C HIS A 74 1.63 -5.81 3.46
N PRO A 75 2.23 -6.54 4.40
CA PRO A 75 3.68 -6.64 4.41
C PRO A 75 4.13 -7.42 3.18
N LEU A 76 5.23 -7.01 2.58
CA LEU A 76 5.78 -7.68 1.40
C LEU A 76 6.71 -8.81 1.84
N LYS A 77 6.60 -9.95 1.16
CA LYS A 77 7.53 -11.05 1.35
C LYS A 77 8.84 -10.72 0.67
N GLU A 78 9.90 -11.41 1.08
CA GLU A 78 11.21 -11.26 0.47
C GLU A 78 11.12 -11.48 -1.03
N LYS A 79 11.68 -10.54 -1.81
CA LYS A 79 11.70 -10.56 -3.28
C LYS A 79 10.34 -10.45 -3.97
N GLN A 80 9.26 -10.29 -3.22
CA GLN A 80 7.93 -10.16 -3.81
C GLN A 80 7.82 -8.89 -4.68
N LYS A 81 8.32 -7.77 -4.17
CA LYS A 81 8.32 -6.51 -4.91
C LYS A 81 9.13 -6.64 -6.20
N GLU A 82 10.35 -7.14 -6.08
CA GLU A 82 11.25 -7.31 -7.22
C GLU A 82 10.65 -8.21 -8.29
N ASN A 83 10.00 -9.29 -7.88
CA ASN A 83 9.36 -10.19 -8.84
C ASN A 83 8.21 -9.52 -9.57
N ARG A 84 7.39 -8.75 -8.88
CA ARG A 84 6.26 -8.05 -9.52
C ARG A 84 6.73 -6.98 -10.50
N ILE A 85 7.84 -6.31 -10.18
CA ILE A 85 8.45 -5.34 -11.08
C ILE A 85 9.04 -6.06 -12.29
N LYS A 86 9.80 -7.11 -12.06
CA LYS A 86 10.46 -7.88 -13.12
C LYS A 86 9.47 -8.46 -14.12
N MET A 87 8.33 -8.94 -13.63
CA MET A 87 7.29 -9.53 -14.47
C MET A 87 6.41 -8.50 -15.16
N GLY A 88 6.61 -7.22 -14.90
CA GLY A 88 5.84 -6.16 -15.51
C GLY A 88 4.47 -5.92 -14.88
N ARG A 89 4.15 -6.64 -13.80
CA ARG A 89 2.88 -6.44 -13.09
C ARG A 89 2.84 -5.08 -12.40
N TRP A 90 3.94 -4.71 -11.74
CA TRP A 90 4.06 -3.40 -11.10
C TRP A 90 4.98 -2.51 -11.94
N ARG A 91 4.45 -1.42 -12.45
CA ARG A 91 5.21 -0.45 -13.22
C ARG A 91 5.32 0.85 -12.45
N LYS A 92 6.53 1.35 -12.35
CA LYS A 92 6.82 2.54 -11.56
C LYS A 92 6.10 3.75 -12.13
N VAL A 93 5.45 4.54 -11.28
CA VAL A 93 4.76 5.78 -11.66
C VAL A 93 5.36 6.99 -10.95
N SER A 94 6.24 6.78 -9.99
CA SER A 94 7.03 7.86 -9.40
C SER A 94 8.13 7.32 -8.49
#